data_83292f75d17f1b7592f729462dd03291
#
_entry.id   83292f75d17f1b7592f729462dd03291
#
_cell.length_a   1.000
_cell.length_b   1.000
_cell.length_c   1.000
_cell.angle_alpha   90.00
_cell.angle_beta   90.00
_cell.angle_gamma   90.00
#
_symmetry.space_group_name_H-M   'P 1'
#
loop_
_entity.id
_entity.type
_entity.pdbx_description
1 polymer ?
#
loop_
_entity_poly.entity_id
_entity_poly.type
_entity_poly.pdbx_seq_one_letter_code
_entity_poly.pdbx_strand_id
1 'polypeptide(L)'
;MRIGILYICTGKYDIFWKDFYLSAERYFMQDQSFILEYYVFTDSPQLYDEENNEHIHRIKQKNLGWPDNTLKRFHTFLRIKEQLERETDYLFFFNANLLFTCPIGKEMLPSSNSNGLLGTIHPGFYNKPNSEFTYERRVASTAYIPEGKGLYYYAGGLSGGCTESYLQLCTTICSWVDKDAANHIIPIWHDESLINKYFLDNPPAITLPPAYLYPEGWSLPFKPIILIRDKNKPEYGGHEFLRRKNSLWVKIKLICQKIKLAD
;
A
#
# COMPACT_ATOMS: atom_id res chain seq x y z
N MET A 1 6.36 -9.97 19.90
CA MET A 1 6.86 -9.33 18.66
C MET A 1 5.80 -8.37 18.16
N ARG A 2 6.17 -7.10 17.90
CA ARG A 2 5.20 -6.06 17.48
C ARG A 2 5.28 -5.84 15.97
N ILE A 3 4.14 -5.95 15.31
CA ILE A 3 4.00 -5.82 13.86
C ILE A 3 3.25 -4.53 13.56
N GLY A 4 3.95 -3.53 13.02
CA GLY A 4 3.34 -2.27 12.64
C GLY A 4 2.69 -2.36 11.26
N ILE A 5 1.42 -2.02 11.18
CA ILE A 5 0.63 -1.93 9.96
C ILE A 5 0.50 -0.46 9.57
N LEU A 6 1.13 -0.08 8.48
CA LEU A 6 1.05 1.26 7.90
C LEU A 6 -0.13 1.31 6.92
N TYR A 7 -1.12 2.14 7.21
CA TYR A 7 -2.36 2.20 6.43
C TYR A 7 -2.75 3.65 6.15
N ILE A 8 -3.01 3.98 4.89
CA ILE A 8 -3.41 5.33 4.47
C ILE A 8 -4.82 5.29 3.91
N CYS A 9 -5.77 5.98 4.57
CA CYS A 9 -7.16 6.06 4.14
C CYS A 9 -7.71 7.49 4.26
N THR A 10 -7.17 8.41 3.46
CA THR A 10 -7.64 9.79 3.40
C THR A 10 -8.85 9.96 2.47
N GLY A 11 -9.69 10.96 2.72
CA GLY A 11 -10.88 11.26 1.93
C GLY A 11 -11.92 10.16 2.06
N LYS A 12 -12.34 9.60 0.93
CA LYS A 12 -13.34 8.53 0.88
C LYS A 12 -12.77 7.12 1.03
N TYR A 13 -11.45 6.98 1.16
CA TYR A 13 -10.82 5.67 1.33
C TYR A 13 -11.02 5.10 2.73
N ASP A 14 -11.52 5.87 3.69
CA ASP A 14 -11.91 5.41 5.03
C ASP A 14 -13.03 4.34 4.99
N ILE A 15 -13.83 4.30 3.92
CA ILE A 15 -14.83 3.24 3.68
C ILE A 15 -14.24 1.81 3.72
N PHE A 16 -12.95 1.67 3.43
CA PHE A 16 -12.27 0.37 3.40
C PHE A 16 -11.73 -0.06 4.78
N TRP A 17 -11.62 0.87 5.74
CA TRP A 17 -10.94 0.60 7.01
C TRP A 17 -11.57 -0.54 7.80
N LYS A 18 -12.88 -0.48 8.04
CA LYS A 18 -13.57 -1.48 8.87
C LYS A 18 -13.31 -2.92 8.41
N ASP A 19 -13.51 -3.18 7.12
CA ASP A 19 -13.36 -4.54 6.60
C ASP A 19 -11.89 -4.98 6.55
N PHE A 20 -10.97 -4.04 6.24
CA PHE A 20 -9.54 -4.31 6.31
C PHE A 20 -9.15 -4.72 7.72
N TYR A 21 -9.51 -3.91 8.72
CA TYR A 21 -9.21 -4.16 10.13
C TYR A 21 -9.79 -5.49 10.61
N LEU A 22 -11.09 -5.75 10.42
CA LEU A 22 -11.73 -6.99 10.84
C LEU A 22 -11.12 -8.23 10.17
N SER A 23 -10.71 -8.13 8.91
CA SER A 23 -10.05 -9.23 8.21
C SER A 23 -8.61 -9.44 8.69
N ALA A 24 -7.88 -8.37 9.01
CA ALA A 24 -6.54 -8.45 9.59
C ALA A 24 -6.59 -9.11 10.98
N GLU A 25 -7.49 -8.64 11.86
CA GLU A 25 -7.72 -9.25 13.18
C GLU A 25 -8.10 -10.73 13.10
N ARG A 26 -8.74 -11.16 12.03
CA ARG A 26 -9.15 -12.54 11.85
C ARG A 26 -8.06 -13.44 11.26
N TYR A 27 -7.18 -12.90 10.41
CA TYR A 27 -6.34 -13.74 9.55
C TYR A 27 -4.85 -13.41 9.59
N PHE A 28 -4.45 -12.22 10.05
CA PHE A 28 -3.05 -11.81 9.99
C PHE A 28 -2.35 -12.03 11.33
N MET A 29 -1.27 -12.79 11.33
CA MET A 29 -0.40 -13.02 12.51
C MET A 29 -1.15 -13.43 13.78
N GLN A 30 -2.00 -14.47 13.69
CA GLN A 30 -2.91 -14.91 14.77
C GLN A 30 -2.23 -15.60 15.96
N ASP A 31 -0.94 -15.84 15.91
CA ASP A 31 -0.17 -16.39 17.03
C ASP A 31 -0.10 -15.34 18.16
N GLN A 32 -0.37 -15.72 19.39
CA GLN A 32 -0.35 -14.85 20.58
C GLN A 32 1.01 -14.18 20.86
N SER A 33 2.09 -14.63 20.20
CA SER A 33 3.40 -13.99 20.28
C SER A 33 3.48 -12.69 19.47
N PHE A 34 2.47 -12.37 18.66
CA PHE A 34 2.40 -11.14 17.87
C PHE A 34 1.39 -10.16 18.46
N ILE A 35 1.74 -8.88 18.39
CA ILE A 35 0.87 -7.75 18.68
C ILE A 35 0.81 -6.92 17.41
N LEU A 36 -0.40 -6.67 16.90
CA LEU A 36 -0.61 -5.81 15.73
C LEU A 36 -0.80 -4.37 16.17
N GLU A 37 0.00 -3.47 15.65
CA GLU A 37 -0.07 -2.02 15.87
C GLU A 37 -0.50 -1.34 14.57
N TYR A 38 -1.66 -0.72 14.54
CA TYR A 38 -2.24 -0.09 13.36
C TYR A 38 -1.94 1.40 13.33
N TYR A 39 -1.02 1.85 12.50
CA TYR A 39 -0.75 3.26 12.25
C TYR A 39 -1.56 3.76 11.06
N VAL A 40 -2.71 4.36 11.35
CA VAL A 40 -3.72 4.74 10.35
C VAL A 40 -3.66 6.22 10.05
N PHE A 41 -3.13 6.57 8.89
CA PHE A 41 -3.00 7.95 8.39
C PHE A 41 -4.29 8.36 7.68
N THR A 42 -5.05 9.28 8.29
CA THR A 42 -6.39 9.63 7.79
C THR A 42 -6.77 11.07 8.13
N ASP A 43 -7.69 11.64 7.37
CA ASP A 43 -8.42 12.87 7.68
C ASP A 43 -9.83 12.60 8.26
N SER A 44 -10.18 11.32 8.46
CA SER A 44 -11.42 10.94 9.13
C SER A 44 -11.40 11.37 10.60
N PRO A 45 -12.51 11.88 11.14
CA PRO A 45 -12.60 12.29 12.55
C PRO A 45 -12.57 11.11 13.51
N GLN A 46 -12.95 9.92 13.07
CA GLN A 46 -13.04 8.70 13.85
C GLN A 46 -12.82 7.48 12.98
N LEU A 47 -12.24 6.42 13.55
CA LEU A 47 -12.09 5.12 12.92
C LEU A 47 -12.96 4.07 13.61
N TYR A 48 -13.37 3.05 12.86
CA TYR A 48 -14.04 1.89 13.45
C TYR A 48 -13.12 1.25 14.49
N ASP A 49 -13.66 0.96 15.68
CA ASP A 49 -13.02 0.29 16.82
C ASP A 49 -11.86 1.05 17.50
N GLU A 50 -11.60 2.30 17.13
CA GLU A 50 -10.53 3.14 17.70
C GLU A 50 -10.66 3.31 19.23
N GLU A 51 -11.90 3.36 19.76
CA GLU A 51 -12.16 3.55 21.18
C GLU A 51 -12.01 2.26 21.99
N ASN A 52 -12.07 1.08 21.36
CA ASN A 52 -12.03 -0.21 22.04
C ASN A 52 -10.68 -0.94 21.89
N ASN A 53 -9.83 -0.50 20.95
CA ASN A 53 -8.53 -1.11 20.70
C ASN A 53 -7.41 -0.07 20.77
N GLU A 54 -6.62 -0.09 21.85
CA GLU A 54 -5.49 0.81 22.09
C GLU A 54 -4.35 0.69 21.06
N HIS A 55 -4.34 -0.41 20.25
CA HIS A 55 -3.37 -0.63 19.18
C HIS A 55 -3.76 0.08 17.87
N ILE A 56 -4.86 0.82 17.82
CA ILE A 56 -5.25 1.66 16.68
C ILE A 56 -4.77 3.10 16.90
N HIS A 57 -3.69 3.47 16.22
CA HIS A 57 -3.11 4.81 16.29
C HIS A 57 -3.61 5.64 15.10
N ARG A 58 -4.62 6.49 15.32
CA ARG A 58 -5.10 7.41 14.30
C ARG A 58 -4.17 8.61 14.18
N ILE A 59 -3.53 8.73 13.03
CA ILE A 59 -2.56 9.79 12.73
C ILE A 59 -3.17 10.75 11.72
N LYS A 60 -3.30 12.01 12.12
CA LYS A 60 -3.88 13.04 11.24
C LYS A 60 -3.05 13.18 9.96
N GLN A 61 -3.69 12.92 8.83
CA GLN A 61 -3.12 13.05 7.49
C GLN A 61 -4.09 13.78 6.57
N LYS A 62 -3.65 14.90 6.00
CA LYS A 62 -4.42 15.64 4.99
C LYS A 62 -4.46 14.85 3.69
N ASN A 63 -5.62 14.82 3.05
CA ASN A 63 -5.72 14.31 1.68
C ASN A 63 -4.94 15.23 0.73
N LEU A 64 -3.85 14.69 0.16
CA LEU A 64 -2.98 15.40 -0.78
C LEU A 64 -3.52 15.38 -2.22
N GLY A 65 -4.48 14.49 -2.49
CA GLY A 65 -4.96 14.21 -3.84
C GLY A 65 -4.06 13.24 -4.60
N TRP A 66 -4.50 12.88 -5.80
CA TRP A 66 -3.69 12.07 -6.72
C TRP A 66 -2.80 12.97 -7.59
N PRO A 67 -1.52 12.63 -7.83
CA PRO A 67 -0.82 11.41 -7.41
C PRO A 67 -0.15 11.48 -6.02
N ASP A 68 -0.20 12.62 -5.33
CA ASP A 68 0.61 12.88 -4.15
C ASP A 68 0.31 11.93 -2.97
N ASN A 69 -0.93 11.49 -2.77
CA ASN A 69 -1.25 10.49 -1.74
C ASN A 69 -0.46 9.17 -1.93
N THR A 70 -0.11 8.86 -3.17
CA THR A 70 0.65 7.66 -3.53
C THR A 70 2.15 7.97 -3.53
N LEU A 71 2.55 9.00 -4.25
CA LEU A 71 3.96 9.38 -4.44
C LEU A 71 4.66 9.75 -3.12
N LYS A 72 3.93 10.42 -2.20
CA LYS A 72 4.47 10.92 -0.92
C LYS A 72 4.13 10.02 0.28
N ARG A 73 3.74 8.77 0.05
CA ARG A 73 3.39 7.86 1.16
C ARG A 73 4.55 7.63 2.13
N PHE A 74 5.76 7.52 1.63
CA PHE A 74 6.95 7.29 2.45
C PHE A 74 7.29 8.51 3.31
N HIS A 75 7.10 9.73 2.82
CA HIS A 75 7.19 10.95 3.63
C HIS A 75 6.16 10.92 4.77
N THR A 76 4.96 10.42 4.49
CA THR A 76 3.91 10.29 5.50
C THR A 76 4.33 9.33 6.62
N PHE A 77 4.92 8.18 6.28
CA PHE A 77 5.43 7.21 7.27
C PHE A 77 6.56 7.77 8.11
N LEU A 78 7.51 8.47 7.49
CA LEU A 78 8.66 9.04 8.20
C LEU A 78 8.31 10.16 9.20
N ARG A 79 7.09 10.72 9.15
CA ARG A 79 6.64 11.69 10.16
C ARG A 79 6.57 11.12 11.58
N ILE A 80 6.46 9.81 11.69
CA ILE A 80 6.40 9.10 12.98
C ILE A 80 7.55 8.07 13.10
N LYS A 81 8.65 8.32 12.40
CA LYS A 81 9.80 7.40 12.33
C LYS A 81 10.27 6.95 13.71
N GLU A 82 10.51 7.87 14.63
CA GLU A 82 10.99 7.57 16.00
C GLU A 82 9.99 6.71 16.80
N GLN A 83 8.69 6.91 16.57
CA GLN A 83 7.65 6.09 17.17
C GLN A 83 7.71 4.67 16.63
N LEU A 84 7.79 4.51 15.31
CA LEU A 84 7.87 3.21 14.64
C LEU A 84 9.12 2.43 15.07
N GLU A 85 10.28 3.09 15.13
CA GLU A 85 11.55 2.49 15.59
C GLU A 85 11.48 1.96 17.02
N ARG A 86 10.77 2.66 17.90
CA ARG A 86 10.61 2.29 19.30
C ARG A 86 9.57 1.20 19.54
N GLU A 87 8.51 1.18 18.71
CA GLU A 87 7.28 0.42 19.00
C GLU A 87 7.11 -0.83 18.14
N THR A 88 7.93 -1.04 17.11
CA THR A 88 7.72 -2.16 16.18
C THR A 88 9.00 -2.92 15.84
N ASP A 89 8.86 -4.24 15.62
CA ASP A 89 9.93 -5.11 15.12
C ASP A 89 9.87 -5.23 13.59
N TYR A 90 8.65 -5.18 13.04
CA TYR A 90 8.36 -5.25 11.60
C TYR A 90 7.35 -4.19 11.20
N LEU A 91 7.47 -3.72 9.97
CA LEU A 91 6.53 -2.79 9.33
C LEU A 91 5.99 -3.38 8.04
N PHE A 92 4.69 -3.30 7.84
CA PHE A 92 4.03 -3.66 6.58
C PHE A 92 3.09 -2.56 6.13
N PHE A 93 3.23 -2.11 4.90
CA PHE A 93 2.27 -1.25 4.25
C PHE A 93 1.26 -2.09 3.49
N PHE A 94 -0.02 -1.80 3.70
CA PHE A 94 -1.15 -2.36 2.96
C PHE A 94 -1.97 -1.26 2.31
N ASN A 95 -2.27 -1.41 1.02
CA ASN A 95 -3.18 -0.48 0.33
C ASN A 95 -4.58 -0.55 0.95
N ALA A 96 -5.30 0.60 0.97
CA ALA A 96 -6.56 0.72 1.68
C ALA A 96 -7.64 -0.31 1.27
N ASN A 97 -7.68 -0.69 -0.01
CA ASN A 97 -8.68 -1.62 -0.53
C ASN A 97 -8.30 -3.11 -0.44
N LEU A 98 -7.29 -3.45 0.37
CA LEU A 98 -6.94 -4.86 0.60
C LEU A 98 -7.90 -5.52 1.60
N LEU A 99 -8.05 -6.83 1.48
CA LEU A 99 -8.86 -7.67 2.36
C LEU A 99 -8.18 -9.03 2.53
N PHE A 100 -7.90 -9.43 3.76
CA PHE A 100 -7.35 -10.76 4.06
C PHE A 100 -8.44 -11.82 3.90
N THR A 101 -8.11 -12.96 3.27
CA THR A 101 -9.09 -14.01 2.97
C THR A 101 -8.76 -15.37 3.59
N CYS A 102 -7.53 -15.54 4.09
CA CYS A 102 -7.10 -16.74 4.79
C CYS A 102 -5.97 -16.43 5.78
N PRO A 103 -5.65 -17.34 6.72
CA PRO A 103 -4.58 -17.14 7.68
C PRO A 103 -3.23 -16.86 7.02
N ILE A 104 -2.51 -15.88 7.56
CA ILE A 104 -1.16 -15.46 7.17
C ILE A 104 -0.32 -15.36 8.44
N GLY A 105 0.86 -15.95 8.43
CA GLY A 105 1.75 -16.03 9.59
C GLY A 105 3.19 -15.62 9.29
N LYS A 106 4.11 -16.32 9.94
CA LYS A 106 5.55 -16.02 9.95
C LYS A 106 6.23 -16.05 8.57
N GLU A 107 5.58 -16.62 7.56
CA GLU A 107 6.09 -16.65 6.18
C GLU A 107 6.28 -15.26 5.56
N MET A 108 5.64 -14.23 6.14
CA MET A 108 5.86 -12.84 5.75
C MET A 108 6.99 -12.13 6.52
N LEU A 109 7.64 -12.78 7.48
CA LEU A 109 8.66 -12.15 8.31
C LEU A 109 10.07 -12.44 7.76
N PRO A 110 10.74 -11.49 7.09
CA PRO A 110 12.10 -11.68 6.64
C PRO A 110 13.06 -11.76 7.83
N SER A 111 14.12 -12.59 7.69
CA SER A 111 15.16 -12.67 8.69
C SER A 111 15.95 -11.35 8.77
N SER A 112 16.28 -10.93 9.99
CA SER A 112 17.15 -9.77 10.23
C SER A 112 18.58 -9.97 9.69
N ASN A 113 19.01 -11.22 9.47
CA ASN A 113 20.32 -11.54 8.89
C ASN A 113 20.38 -11.36 7.36
N SER A 114 19.23 -11.04 6.73
CA SER A 114 19.12 -10.67 5.33
C SER A 114 18.97 -9.15 5.19
N ASN A 115 18.64 -8.63 3.99
CA ASN A 115 18.30 -7.21 3.86
C ASN A 115 17.00 -6.84 4.59
N GLY A 116 16.30 -7.81 5.18
CA GLY A 116 15.12 -7.60 6.02
C GLY A 116 13.87 -7.10 5.30
N LEU A 117 13.83 -7.14 3.97
CA LEU A 117 12.73 -6.57 3.17
C LEU A 117 11.84 -7.63 2.54
N LEU A 118 10.58 -7.24 2.29
CA LEU A 118 9.57 -8.02 1.60
C LEU A 118 8.94 -7.18 0.49
N GLY A 119 8.84 -7.77 -0.71
CA GLY A 119 8.11 -7.22 -1.86
C GLY A 119 7.09 -8.22 -2.40
N THR A 120 6.05 -7.74 -3.08
CA THR A 120 4.99 -8.58 -3.66
C THR A 120 4.98 -8.44 -5.17
N ILE A 121 4.98 -9.56 -5.89
CA ILE A 121 4.91 -9.58 -7.36
C ILE A 121 3.55 -9.01 -7.81
N HIS A 122 3.59 -8.11 -8.79
CA HIS A 122 2.40 -7.51 -9.35
C HIS A 122 1.58 -8.54 -10.15
N PRO A 123 0.27 -8.71 -9.88
CA PRO A 123 -0.56 -9.75 -10.51
C PRO A 123 -0.69 -9.62 -12.03
N GLY A 124 -0.52 -8.43 -12.59
CA GLY A 124 -0.53 -8.21 -14.04
C GLY A 124 0.78 -8.55 -14.76
N PHE A 125 1.86 -8.87 -14.01
CA PHE A 125 3.19 -9.09 -14.58
C PHE A 125 3.86 -10.40 -14.15
N TYR A 126 3.22 -11.20 -13.29
CA TYR A 126 3.84 -12.39 -12.67
C TYR A 126 4.30 -13.46 -13.68
N ASN A 127 3.67 -13.53 -14.86
CA ASN A 127 3.96 -14.49 -15.93
C ASN A 127 4.50 -13.82 -17.19
N LYS A 128 4.97 -12.58 -17.10
CA LYS A 128 5.49 -11.82 -18.23
C LYS A 128 7.01 -11.75 -18.22
N PRO A 129 7.67 -11.72 -19.38
CA PRO A 129 9.09 -11.44 -19.47
C PRO A 129 9.38 -9.99 -19.07
N ASN A 130 10.61 -9.71 -18.64
CA ASN A 130 11.02 -8.38 -18.19
C ASN A 130 10.94 -7.29 -19.27
N SER A 131 10.93 -7.65 -20.54
CA SER A 131 10.71 -6.74 -21.66
C SER A 131 9.30 -6.11 -21.68
N GLU A 132 8.34 -6.75 -21.01
CA GLU A 132 6.98 -6.22 -20.86
C GLU A 132 6.75 -5.43 -19.56
N PHE A 133 7.76 -5.36 -18.67
CA PHE A 133 7.63 -4.63 -17.43
C PHE A 133 7.61 -3.13 -17.68
N THR A 134 6.63 -2.45 -17.10
CA THR A 134 6.42 -1.02 -17.27
C THR A 134 7.29 -0.18 -16.31
N TYR A 135 8.58 -0.50 -16.23
CA TYR A 135 9.53 0.25 -15.44
C TYR A 135 9.70 1.69 -15.94
N GLU A 136 10.18 2.57 -15.07
CA GLU A 136 10.57 3.91 -15.48
C GLU A 136 11.81 3.84 -16.38
N ARG A 137 11.67 4.34 -17.64
CA ARG A 137 12.73 4.27 -18.66
C ARG A 137 13.39 5.62 -18.95
N ARG A 138 12.92 6.69 -18.33
CA ARG A 138 13.55 8.00 -18.46
C ARG A 138 14.82 8.06 -17.62
N VAL A 139 15.99 8.21 -18.25
CA VAL A 139 17.31 8.24 -17.60
C VAL A 139 17.43 9.36 -16.56
N ALA A 140 16.69 10.45 -16.73
CA ALA A 140 16.69 11.59 -15.82
C ALA A 140 15.95 11.31 -14.50
N SER A 141 15.08 10.28 -14.43
CA SER A 141 14.38 9.90 -13.21
C SER A 141 15.27 9.07 -12.29
N THR A 142 15.13 9.28 -10.99
CA THR A 142 15.77 8.43 -9.98
C THR A 142 15.24 6.99 -9.98
N ALA A 143 14.04 6.77 -10.52
CA ALA A 143 13.43 5.46 -10.68
C ALA A 143 13.90 4.71 -11.95
N TYR A 144 14.85 5.26 -12.72
CA TYR A 144 15.30 4.66 -13.97
C TYR A 144 15.81 3.23 -13.81
N ILE A 145 15.29 2.33 -14.62
CA ILE A 145 15.76 0.94 -14.75
C ILE A 145 16.10 0.69 -16.23
N PRO A 146 17.33 0.26 -16.57
CA PRO A 146 17.74 -0.06 -17.95
C PRO A 146 16.94 -1.23 -18.54
N GLU A 147 16.88 -1.31 -19.88
CA GLU A 147 16.33 -2.46 -20.58
C GLU A 147 17.05 -3.75 -20.19
N GLY A 148 16.31 -4.87 -20.19
CA GLY A 148 16.83 -6.18 -19.85
C GLY A 148 17.14 -6.38 -18.35
N LYS A 149 16.95 -5.38 -17.49
CA LYS A 149 17.14 -5.50 -16.03
C LYS A 149 15.81 -5.78 -15.33
N GLY A 150 15.93 -6.38 -14.14
CA GLY A 150 14.81 -6.76 -13.28
C GLY A 150 14.32 -8.19 -13.51
N LEU A 151 14.13 -8.91 -12.41
CA LEU A 151 13.63 -10.29 -12.40
C LEU A 151 12.12 -10.34 -12.19
N TYR A 152 11.60 -9.44 -11.34
CA TYR A 152 10.20 -9.33 -10.98
C TYR A 152 9.73 -7.89 -11.08
N TYR A 153 8.46 -7.70 -11.46
CA TYR A 153 7.78 -6.42 -11.32
C TYR A 153 6.99 -6.41 -10.01
N TYR A 154 7.43 -5.60 -9.07
CA TYR A 154 6.80 -5.50 -7.73
C TYR A 154 5.66 -4.49 -7.74
N ALA A 155 4.56 -4.86 -7.09
CA ALA A 155 3.42 -3.98 -6.91
C ALA A 155 3.62 -3.01 -5.73
N GLY A 156 3.16 -1.79 -5.88
CA GLY A 156 3.17 -0.78 -4.82
C GLY A 156 2.13 -1.00 -3.71
N GLY A 157 1.28 -2.02 -3.81
CA GLY A 157 0.14 -2.23 -2.90
C GLY A 157 0.44 -2.94 -1.59
N LEU A 158 1.55 -3.69 -1.53
CA LEU A 158 2.01 -4.41 -0.34
C LEU A 158 3.52 -4.53 -0.36
N SER A 159 4.15 -3.99 0.67
CA SER A 159 5.58 -4.11 0.94
C SER A 159 5.83 -4.03 2.45
N GLY A 160 6.97 -4.50 2.91
CA GLY A 160 7.29 -4.48 4.33
C GLY A 160 8.66 -5.03 4.64
N GLY A 161 8.89 -5.32 5.93
CA GLY A 161 10.14 -5.90 6.39
C GLY A 161 10.44 -5.61 7.85
N CYS A 162 11.67 -5.90 8.28
CA CYS A 162 12.18 -5.43 9.56
C CYS A 162 12.07 -3.90 9.64
N THR A 163 11.69 -3.36 10.78
CA THR A 163 11.42 -1.93 10.94
C THR A 163 12.57 -1.05 10.45
N GLU A 164 13.81 -1.35 10.84
CA GLU A 164 14.99 -0.60 10.42
C GLU A 164 15.16 -0.61 8.89
N SER A 165 15.11 -1.78 8.27
CA SER A 165 15.27 -1.94 6.82
C SER A 165 14.17 -1.22 6.03
N TYR A 166 12.92 -1.30 6.51
CA TYR A 166 11.81 -0.64 5.84
C TYR A 166 11.85 0.88 5.98
N LEU A 167 12.27 1.41 7.13
CA LEU A 167 12.47 2.84 7.32
C LEU A 167 13.65 3.37 6.52
N GLN A 168 14.71 2.57 6.31
CA GLN A 168 15.81 2.90 5.39
C GLN A 168 15.31 2.98 3.94
N LEU A 169 14.48 2.02 3.49
CA LEU A 169 13.79 2.08 2.19
C LEU A 169 12.97 3.37 2.08
N CYS A 170 12.14 3.68 3.08
CA CYS A 170 11.35 4.91 3.09
C CYS A 170 12.22 6.17 2.95
N THR A 171 13.31 6.25 3.69
CA THR A 171 14.24 7.38 3.67
C THR A 171 14.86 7.56 2.27
N THR A 172 15.32 6.47 1.67
CA THR A 172 15.92 6.49 0.34
C THR A 172 14.91 6.92 -0.72
N ILE A 173 13.71 6.34 -0.71
CA ILE A 173 12.66 6.69 -1.68
C ILE A 173 12.22 8.15 -1.51
N CYS A 174 12.10 8.66 -0.27
CA CYS A 174 11.81 10.08 -0.05
C CYS A 174 12.84 10.98 -0.73
N SER A 175 14.14 10.69 -0.56
CA SER A 175 15.19 11.47 -1.20
C SER A 175 15.10 11.44 -2.74
N TRP A 176 14.69 10.30 -3.31
CA TRP A 176 14.49 10.17 -4.76
C TRP A 176 13.28 10.95 -5.25
N VAL A 177 12.14 10.89 -4.51
CA VAL A 177 10.96 11.70 -4.82
C VAL A 177 11.29 13.19 -4.83
N ASP A 178 12.03 13.67 -3.81
CA ASP A 178 12.40 15.08 -3.69
C ASP A 178 13.35 15.50 -4.83
N LYS A 179 14.29 14.64 -5.19
CA LYS A 179 15.22 14.87 -6.31
C LYS A 179 14.48 14.92 -7.66
N ASP A 180 13.59 13.98 -7.92
CA ASP A 180 12.77 13.96 -9.14
C ASP A 180 11.86 15.20 -9.19
N ALA A 181 11.22 15.57 -8.06
CA ALA A 181 10.38 16.76 -7.97
C ALA A 181 11.15 18.05 -8.27
N ALA A 182 12.37 18.18 -7.76
CA ALA A 182 13.26 19.34 -8.07
C ALA A 182 13.60 19.44 -9.57
N ASN A 183 13.55 18.33 -10.30
CA ASN A 183 13.76 18.26 -11.75
C ASN A 183 12.44 18.20 -12.55
N HIS A 184 11.29 18.47 -11.91
CA HIS A 184 9.95 18.40 -12.52
C HIS A 184 9.60 17.01 -13.11
N ILE A 185 10.15 15.94 -12.51
CA ILE A 185 9.91 14.57 -12.92
C ILE A 185 8.91 13.92 -11.95
N ILE A 186 7.90 13.25 -12.50
CA ILE A 186 7.02 12.34 -11.78
C ILE A 186 7.23 10.97 -12.40
N PRO A 187 7.72 9.95 -11.67
CA PRO A 187 7.89 8.59 -12.20
C PRO A 187 6.57 8.03 -12.74
N ILE A 188 6.64 7.23 -13.80
CA ILE A 188 5.46 6.79 -14.58
C ILE A 188 4.39 6.10 -13.73
N TRP A 189 4.79 5.28 -12.77
CA TRP A 189 3.91 4.63 -11.79
C TRP A 189 4.16 5.11 -10.37
N HIS A 190 4.58 6.37 -10.22
CA HIS A 190 4.76 7.05 -8.94
C HIS A 190 5.70 6.27 -8.01
N ASP A 191 5.20 5.93 -6.80
CA ASP A 191 5.93 5.16 -5.79
C ASP A 191 6.28 3.73 -6.23
N GLU A 192 5.45 3.10 -7.06
CA GLU A 192 5.70 1.74 -7.58
C GLU A 192 6.96 1.70 -8.46
N SER A 193 7.18 2.74 -9.29
CA SER A 193 8.43 2.86 -10.06
C SER A 193 9.65 2.94 -9.16
N LEU A 194 9.55 3.71 -8.05
CA LEU A 194 10.63 3.88 -7.09
C LEU A 194 10.89 2.61 -6.26
N ILE A 195 9.84 1.89 -5.85
CA ILE A 195 9.94 0.60 -5.18
C ILE A 195 10.66 -0.42 -6.09
N ASN A 196 10.29 -0.50 -7.37
CA ASN A 196 10.93 -1.39 -8.32
C ASN A 196 12.41 -1.07 -8.51
N LYS A 197 12.77 0.21 -8.58
CA LYS A 197 14.17 0.64 -8.61
C LYS A 197 14.92 0.28 -7.35
N TYR A 198 14.30 0.50 -6.17
CA TYR A 198 14.91 0.17 -4.90
C TYR A 198 15.16 -1.35 -4.78
N PHE A 199 14.19 -2.18 -5.15
CA PHE A 199 14.30 -3.64 -5.11
C PHE A 199 15.19 -4.23 -6.20
N LEU A 200 15.44 -3.51 -7.29
CA LEU A 200 16.47 -3.89 -8.25
C LEU A 200 17.86 -3.78 -7.62
N ASP A 201 18.11 -2.70 -6.88
CA ASP A 201 19.40 -2.43 -6.25
C ASP A 201 19.58 -3.18 -4.92
N ASN A 202 18.47 -3.47 -4.22
CA ASN A 202 18.38 -4.12 -2.91
C ASN A 202 17.31 -5.22 -2.95
N PRO A 203 17.56 -6.38 -3.58
CA PRO A 203 16.56 -7.43 -3.75
C PRO A 203 15.95 -7.84 -2.40
N PRO A 204 14.60 -7.88 -2.28
CA PRO A 204 13.97 -8.24 -1.02
C PRO A 204 14.26 -9.68 -0.63
N ALA A 205 14.40 -9.94 0.68
CA ALA A 205 14.63 -11.27 1.22
C ALA A 205 13.45 -12.20 1.00
N ILE A 206 12.23 -11.63 0.97
CA ILE A 206 11.00 -12.35 0.67
C ILE A 206 10.32 -11.70 -0.54
N THR A 207 10.09 -12.50 -1.57
CA THR A 207 9.29 -12.13 -2.73
C THR A 207 7.97 -12.90 -2.70
N LEU A 208 6.89 -12.23 -2.29
CA LEU A 208 5.57 -12.84 -2.22
C LEU A 208 4.97 -13.04 -3.62
N PRO A 209 4.28 -14.18 -3.87
CA PRO A 209 3.55 -14.41 -5.10
C PRO A 209 2.35 -13.47 -5.20
N PRO A 210 1.78 -13.28 -6.43
CA PRO A 210 0.66 -12.36 -6.65
C PRO A 210 -0.66 -12.78 -5.97
N ALA A 211 -0.72 -13.96 -5.37
CA ALA A 211 -1.82 -14.39 -4.50
C ALA A 211 -2.03 -13.46 -3.29
N TYR A 212 -0.97 -12.76 -2.84
CA TYR A 212 -1.02 -11.76 -1.78
C TYR A 212 -1.52 -10.38 -2.26
N LEU A 213 -1.75 -10.21 -3.56
CA LEU A 213 -2.35 -9.03 -4.18
C LEU A 213 -3.30 -9.47 -5.30
N TYR A 214 -4.26 -10.34 -4.99
CA TYR A 214 -5.18 -10.92 -5.96
C TYR A 214 -6.29 -9.93 -6.33
N PRO A 215 -6.40 -9.46 -7.59
CA PRO A 215 -7.46 -8.52 -7.97
C PRO A 215 -8.83 -9.19 -7.96
N GLU A 216 -9.79 -8.57 -7.30
CA GLU A 216 -11.18 -9.03 -7.28
C GLU A 216 -11.76 -9.07 -8.70
N GLY A 217 -12.46 -10.15 -9.04
CA GLY A 217 -13.03 -10.37 -10.36
C GLY A 217 -12.08 -10.95 -11.40
N TRP A 218 -10.79 -11.11 -11.08
CA TRP A 218 -9.87 -11.82 -11.98
C TRP A 218 -9.94 -13.34 -11.79
N SER A 219 -9.58 -14.08 -12.83
CA SER A 219 -9.41 -15.53 -12.79
C SER A 219 -7.94 -15.86 -12.97
N LEU A 220 -7.22 -16.06 -11.84
CA LEU A 220 -5.82 -16.43 -11.82
C LEU A 220 -5.67 -17.90 -11.39
N PRO A 221 -4.57 -18.60 -11.75
CA PRO A 221 -4.41 -20.05 -11.51
C PRO A 221 -4.06 -20.39 -10.06
N PHE A 222 -4.32 -19.50 -9.10
CA PHE A 222 -4.08 -19.68 -7.68
C PHE A 222 -5.21 -19.01 -6.86
N LYS A 223 -5.38 -19.46 -5.62
CA LYS A 223 -6.38 -18.88 -4.71
C LYS A 223 -5.90 -17.53 -4.14
N PRO A 224 -6.82 -16.58 -3.89
CA PRO A 224 -6.47 -15.34 -3.21
C PRO A 224 -6.05 -15.60 -1.76
N ILE A 225 -4.98 -14.93 -1.32
CA ILE A 225 -4.55 -14.83 0.07
C ILE A 225 -4.93 -13.46 0.63
N ILE A 226 -4.64 -12.40 -0.12
CA ILE A 226 -5.12 -11.05 0.12
C ILE A 226 -5.78 -10.55 -1.17
N LEU A 227 -7.03 -10.12 -1.05
CA LEU A 227 -7.84 -9.63 -2.16
C LEU A 227 -7.63 -8.12 -2.33
N ILE A 228 -7.45 -7.65 -3.57
CA ILE A 228 -7.56 -6.25 -3.94
C ILE A 228 -9.01 -5.99 -4.32
N ARG A 229 -9.80 -5.38 -3.45
CA ARG A 229 -11.22 -5.06 -3.72
C ARG A 229 -11.35 -4.11 -4.90
N ASP A 230 -12.31 -4.38 -5.79
CA ASP A 230 -12.57 -3.55 -6.95
C ASP A 230 -13.25 -2.23 -6.54
N LYS A 231 -12.49 -1.14 -6.62
CA LYS A 231 -12.94 0.23 -6.32
C LYS A 231 -14.08 0.73 -7.23
N ASN A 232 -14.31 0.07 -8.36
CA ASN A 232 -15.37 0.45 -9.31
C ASN A 232 -16.74 -0.12 -8.96
N LYS A 233 -16.81 -1.00 -7.96
CA LYS A 233 -18.10 -1.47 -7.47
C LYS A 233 -18.97 -0.32 -6.98
N PRO A 234 -20.31 -0.41 -7.17
CA PRO A 234 -21.25 0.64 -6.78
C PRO A 234 -21.14 1.06 -5.31
N GLU A 235 -20.84 0.12 -4.43
CA GLU A 235 -20.66 0.34 -2.99
C GLU A 235 -19.50 1.28 -2.65
N TYR A 236 -18.47 1.34 -3.51
CA TYR A 236 -17.29 2.21 -3.32
C TYR A 236 -17.34 3.47 -4.18
N GLY A 237 -18.25 3.56 -5.15
CA GLY A 237 -18.47 4.73 -5.99
C GLY A 237 -17.44 4.99 -7.09
N GLY A 238 -16.43 4.13 -7.25
CA GLY A 238 -15.41 4.20 -8.29
C GLY A 238 -14.23 5.11 -7.97
N HIS A 239 -13.18 4.97 -8.80
CA HIS A 239 -11.91 5.68 -8.61
C HIS A 239 -12.05 7.21 -8.56
N GLU A 240 -12.92 7.78 -9.39
CA GLU A 240 -13.14 9.23 -9.40
C GLU A 240 -13.76 9.72 -8.08
N PHE A 241 -14.75 9.01 -7.57
CA PHE A 241 -15.41 9.35 -6.31
C PHE A 241 -14.42 9.24 -5.14
N LEU A 242 -13.68 8.15 -5.05
CA LEU A 242 -12.70 7.91 -3.99
C LEU A 242 -11.57 8.95 -3.97
N ARG A 243 -11.15 9.45 -5.14
CA ARG A 243 -10.06 10.44 -5.28
C ARG A 243 -10.50 11.88 -5.06
N ARG A 244 -11.79 12.19 -5.19
CA ARG A 244 -12.29 13.58 -5.11
C ARG A 244 -12.44 14.04 -3.67
N LYS A 245 -11.95 15.26 -3.40
CA LYS A 245 -12.37 16.04 -2.24
C LYS A 245 -13.89 16.30 -2.35
N ASN A 246 -14.62 16.29 -1.20
CA ASN A 246 -16.04 16.60 -1.11
C ASN A 246 -16.41 17.90 -1.85
N SER A 247 -16.78 17.83 -3.13
CA SER A 247 -17.34 18.95 -3.84
C SER A 247 -18.87 18.77 -3.88
N LEU A 248 -19.60 19.86 -3.73
CA LEU A 248 -21.07 19.89 -3.76
C LEU A 248 -21.63 19.26 -5.05
N TRP A 249 -20.92 19.41 -6.17
CA TRP A 249 -21.24 18.85 -7.49
C TRP A 249 -21.25 17.31 -7.52
N VAL A 250 -20.40 16.66 -6.76
CA VAL A 250 -20.36 15.18 -6.67
C VAL A 250 -21.60 14.67 -5.93
N LYS A 251 -22.03 15.37 -4.86
CA LYS A 251 -23.27 15.03 -4.13
C LYS A 251 -24.51 15.14 -5.04
N ILE A 252 -24.58 16.18 -5.85
CA ILE A 252 -25.68 16.40 -6.80
C ILE A 252 -25.71 15.29 -7.87
N LYS A 253 -24.56 14.92 -8.44
CA LYS A 253 -24.47 13.89 -9.47
C LYS A 253 -24.86 12.49 -8.94
N LEU A 254 -24.47 12.17 -7.70
CA LEU A 254 -24.86 10.91 -7.02
C LEU A 254 -26.36 10.86 -6.71
N ILE A 255 -26.96 11.98 -6.33
CA ILE A 255 -28.42 12.07 -6.12
C ILE A 255 -29.15 11.85 -7.45
N CYS A 256 -28.70 12.49 -8.53
CA CYS A 256 -29.27 12.31 -9.86
C CYS A 256 -29.13 10.88 -10.43
N GLN A 257 -28.02 10.19 -10.12
CA GLN A 257 -27.82 8.78 -10.50
C GLN A 257 -28.70 7.82 -9.69
N LYS A 258 -28.92 8.08 -8.39
CA LYS A 258 -29.83 7.28 -7.57
C LYS A 258 -31.31 7.45 -7.99
N ILE A 259 -31.71 8.63 -8.44
CA ILE A 259 -33.06 8.87 -8.97
C ILE A 259 -33.25 8.11 -10.29
N LYS A 260 -32.25 8.06 -11.19
CA LYS A 260 -32.32 7.33 -12.46
C LYS A 260 -32.31 5.79 -12.35
N LEU A 261 -31.96 5.25 -11.20
CA LEU A 261 -31.98 3.79 -10.92
C LEU A 261 -33.24 3.38 -10.16
N ALA A 262 -34.13 4.33 -9.81
CA ALA A 262 -35.38 4.12 -9.10
C ALA A 262 -36.61 4.25 -10.02
N ASP A 263 -36.41 4.70 -11.27
CA ASP A 263 -37.36 4.67 -12.38
C ASP A 263 -37.04 3.48 -13.33
#